data_af670d1601976f31f45ce8d40b35941d
#
_entry.id   af670d1601976f31f45ce8d40b35941d
#
_cell.length_a   1.000
_cell.length_b   1.000
_cell.length_c   1.000
_cell.angle_alpha   90.00
_cell.angle_beta   90.00
_cell.angle_gamma   90.00
#
_symmetry.space_group_name_H-M   'P 1'
#
loop_
_entity.id
_entity.type
_entity.pdbx_description
1 polymer ?
#
loop_
_entity_poly.entity_id
_entity_poly.type
_entity_poly.pdbx_seq_one_letter_code
_entity_poly.pdbx_strand_id
1 'polypeptide(L)'
;MTQNPITISPTYTLQDALLMIQDARVGALPVVDENGILSGIISVRDLLRAFINVLGIGEPGTLLCILAEEKVGQLKQIVDAITAENISFGSVLVARYWQKDKRAVFPYLLTQNVAHVKEKLINMGFSVLDPMEWYLDQLPKNE
;
A
#
# COMPACT_ATOMS: atom_id res chain seq x y z
N MET A 1 4.75 21.78 26.30
CA MET A 1 5.87 20.83 26.15
C MET A 1 5.51 19.50 26.77
N THR A 2 5.61 18.43 26.01
CA THR A 2 5.27 17.09 26.49
C THR A 2 6.38 16.59 27.42
N GLN A 3 6.05 16.25 28.68
CA GLN A 3 7.06 15.84 29.65
C GLN A 3 7.64 14.44 29.36
N ASN A 4 6.88 13.57 28.69
CA ASN A 4 7.33 12.23 28.33
C ASN A 4 7.12 12.02 26.83
N PRO A 5 8.05 12.49 25.98
CA PRO A 5 7.90 12.31 24.56
C PRO A 5 7.97 10.83 24.19
N ILE A 6 7.11 10.43 23.28
CA ILE A 6 7.14 9.08 22.73
C ILE A 6 8.32 9.00 21.75
N THR A 7 9.19 8.02 21.97
CA THR A 7 10.39 7.81 21.17
C THR A 7 10.37 6.43 20.53
N ILE A 8 11.18 6.24 19.51
CA ILE A 8 11.33 4.97 18.81
C ILE A 8 12.81 4.57 18.77
N SER A 9 13.09 3.27 18.89
CA SER A 9 14.44 2.72 18.78
C SER A 9 14.90 2.64 17.33
N PRO A 10 16.22 2.83 17.03
CA PRO A 10 16.76 2.62 15.69
C PRO A 10 16.57 1.20 15.15
N THR A 11 16.30 0.23 16.03
CA THR A 11 16.06 -1.17 15.65
C THR A 11 14.64 -1.46 15.24
N TYR A 12 13.73 -0.51 15.43
CA TYR A 12 12.32 -0.67 15.03
C TYR A 12 12.17 -0.57 13.52
N THR A 13 11.15 -1.25 13.02
CA THR A 13 10.83 -1.25 11.58
C THR A 13 10.01 -0.02 11.20
N LEU A 14 9.92 0.22 9.90
CA LEU A 14 9.02 1.22 9.33
C LEU A 14 7.56 0.97 9.77
N GLN A 15 7.16 -0.30 9.82
CA GLN A 15 5.83 -0.69 10.28
C GLN A 15 5.58 -0.29 11.74
N ASP A 16 6.57 -0.52 12.60
CA ASP A 16 6.48 -0.10 14.01
C ASP A 16 6.31 1.42 14.11
N ALA A 17 7.06 2.18 13.33
CA ALA A 17 6.98 3.64 13.31
C ALA A 17 5.58 4.13 12.88
N LEU A 18 5.00 3.50 11.86
CA LEU A 18 3.65 3.82 11.39
C LEU A 18 2.61 3.63 12.48
N LEU A 19 2.64 2.49 13.16
CA LEU A 19 1.70 2.18 14.23
C LEU A 19 1.85 3.15 15.40
N MET A 20 3.09 3.48 15.78
CA MET A 20 3.36 4.42 16.87
C MET A 20 2.89 5.83 16.53
N ILE A 21 3.13 6.32 15.32
CA ILE A 21 2.67 7.64 14.88
C ILE A 21 1.15 7.71 14.87
N GLN A 22 0.49 6.67 14.38
CA GLN A 22 -0.97 6.61 14.38
C GLN A 22 -1.54 6.62 15.79
N ASP A 23 -1.03 5.77 16.68
CA ASP A 23 -1.54 5.64 18.04
C ASP A 23 -1.28 6.89 18.88
N ALA A 24 -0.11 7.48 18.73
CA ALA A 24 0.28 8.67 19.47
C ALA A 24 -0.29 9.97 18.90
N ARG A 25 -0.81 9.94 17.66
CA ARG A 25 -1.33 11.11 16.92
C ARG A 25 -0.31 12.24 16.82
N VAL A 26 0.93 11.89 16.55
CA VAL A 26 2.03 12.83 16.37
C VAL A 26 2.50 12.87 14.93
N GLY A 27 3.14 13.96 14.52
CA GLY A 27 3.67 14.11 13.16
C GLY A 27 5.08 13.57 12.98
N ALA A 28 5.76 13.25 14.08
CA ALA A 28 7.14 12.77 14.06
C ALA A 28 7.49 12.07 15.36
N LEU A 29 8.51 11.21 15.30
CA LEU A 29 9.06 10.50 16.46
C LEU A 29 10.56 10.70 16.53
N PRO A 30 11.12 11.13 17.68
CA PRO A 30 12.55 11.08 17.92
C PRO A 30 13.04 9.64 17.92
N VAL A 31 14.15 9.39 17.25
CA VAL A 31 14.82 8.09 17.24
C VAL A 31 15.91 8.11 18.28
N VAL A 32 15.77 7.30 19.32
CA VAL A 32 16.66 7.29 20.48
C VAL A 32 17.25 5.89 20.66
N ASP A 33 18.55 5.82 20.84
CA ASP A 33 19.24 4.55 21.05
C ASP A 33 19.05 4.02 22.50
N GLU A 34 19.66 2.87 22.78
CA GLU A 34 19.59 2.19 24.07
C GLU A 34 20.19 3.01 25.22
N ASN A 35 21.05 3.98 24.90
CA ASN A 35 21.67 4.88 25.89
C ASN A 35 20.91 6.18 26.08
N GLY A 36 19.75 6.34 25.42
CA GLY A 36 18.97 7.55 25.47
C GLY A 36 19.50 8.68 24.59
N ILE A 37 20.43 8.36 23.67
CA ILE A 37 21.02 9.35 22.78
C ILE A 37 20.18 9.49 21.52
N LEU A 38 19.85 10.72 21.15
CA LEU A 38 19.09 11.04 19.94
C LEU A 38 19.91 10.75 18.70
N SER A 39 19.46 9.80 17.88
CA SER A 39 20.09 9.45 16.61
C SER A 39 19.51 10.22 15.44
N GLY A 40 18.25 10.67 15.53
CA GLY A 40 17.56 11.36 14.47
C GLY A 40 16.08 11.55 14.79
N ILE A 41 15.33 11.90 13.76
CA ILE A 41 13.88 12.05 13.86
C ILE A 41 13.24 11.42 12.62
N ILE A 42 12.13 10.70 12.79
CA ILE A 42 11.33 10.17 11.70
C ILE A 42 9.98 10.88 11.67
N SER A 43 9.60 11.41 10.52
CA SER A 43 8.36 12.14 10.32
C SER A 43 7.38 11.37 9.46
N VAL A 44 6.11 11.79 9.48
CA VAL A 44 5.10 11.30 8.53
C VAL A 44 5.55 11.49 7.08
N ARG A 45 6.24 12.61 6.81
CA ARG A 45 6.77 12.89 5.47
C ARG A 45 7.82 11.87 5.03
N ASP A 46 8.70 11.45 5.96
CA ASP A 46 9.68 10.40 5.67
C ASP A 46 8.99 9.08 5.36
N LEU A 47 7.93 8.74 6.08
CA LEU A 47 7.13 7.54 5.86
C LEU A 47 6.42 7.58 4.50
N LEU A 48 5.85 8.72 4.13
CA LEU A 48 5.24 8.90 2.81
C LEU A 48 6.25 8.73 1.69
N ARG A 49 7.45 9.27 1.85
CA ARG A 49 8.54 9.12 0.87
C ARG A 49 8.93 7.64 0.71
N ALA A 50 9.04 6.93 1.83
CA ALA A 50 9.33 5.50 1.81
C ALA A 50 8.23 4.71 1.08
N PHE A 51 6.95 5.04 1.31
CA PHE A 51 5.83 4.44 0.60
C PHE A 51 5.86 4.70 -0.90
N ILE A 52 6.11 5.94 -1.30
CA ILE A 52 6.20 6.28 -2.72
C ILE A 52 7.26 5.41 -3.41
N ASN A 53 8.40 5.21 -2.75
CA ASN A 53 9.47 4.36 -3.27
C ASN A 53 9.05 2.89 -3.37
N VAL A 54 8.39 2.37 -2.33
CA VAL A 54 7.93 0.96 -2.30
C VAL A 54 6.84 0.72 -3.33
N LEU A 55 5.92 1.67 -3.49
CA LEU A 55 4.82 1.56 -4.46
C LEU A 55 5.28 1.71 -5.91
N GLY A 56 6.46 2.25 -6.14
CA GLY A 56 7.00 2.45 -7.48
C GLY A 56 6.29 3.53 -8.28
N ILE A 57 5.47 4.37 -7.64
CA ILE A 57 4.67 5.39 -8.32
C ILE A 57 5.48 6.60 -8.79
N GLY A 58 6.79 6.60 -8.54
CA GLY A 58 7.71 7.55 -9.15
C GLY A 58 8.00 7.27 -10.63
N GLU A 59 7.69 6.07 -11.10
CA GLU A 59 7.80 5.68 -12.51
C GLU A 59 6.42 5.77 -13.18
N PRO A 60 6.36 6.15 -14.48
CA PRO A 60 5.09 6.18 -15.20
C PRO A 60 4.43 4.80 -15.25
N GLY A 61 3.14 4.75 -14.96
CA GLY A 61 2.42 3.49 -14.95
C GLY A 61 0.92 3.67 -14.70
N THR A 62 0.24 2.57 -14.44
CA THR A 62 -1.19 2.54 -14.18
C THR A 62 -1.49 1.68 -12.95
N LEU A 63 -2.24 2.24 -12.02
CA LEU A 63 -2.74 1.49 -10.87
C LEU A 63 -4.09 0.88 -11.22
N LEU A 64 -4.20 -0.44 -11.08
CA LEU A 64 -5.47 -1.14 -11.23
C LEU A 64 -6.05 -1.49 -9.86
N CYS A 65 -7.36 -1.58 -9.77
CA CYS A 65 -8.07 -2.13 -8.63
C CYS A 65 -8.88 -3.34 -9.08
N ILE A 66 -8.52 -4.50 -8.57
CA ILE A 66 -9.13 -5.76 -8.97
C ILE A 66 -9.76 -6.40 -7.73
N LEU A 67 -11.07 -6.68 -7.80
CA LEU A 67 -11.74 -7.45 -6.75
C LEU A 67 -11.63 -8.93 -7.04
N ALA A 68 -11.24 -9.69 -6.04
CA ALA A 68 -11.11 -11.13 -6.09
C ALA A 68 -11.79 -11.76 -4.86
N GLU A 69 -12.15 -13.02 -4.97
CA GLU A 69 -12.65 -13.76 -3.80
C GLU A 69 -11.56 -13.96 -2.77
N GLU A 70 -11.95 -14.04 -1.50
CA GLU A 70 -11.02 -14.32 -0.39
C GLU A 70 -10.68 -15.81 -0.37
N LYS A 71 -9.83 -16.25 -1.29
CA LYS A 71 -9.35 -17.62 -1.32
C LYS A 71 -7.93 -17.72 -1.88
N VAL A 72 -7.24 -18.79 -1.52
CA VAL A 72 -5.88 -19.09 -1.98
C VAL A 72 -5.85 -19.24 -3.50
N GLY A 73 -4.82 -18.67 -4.13
CA GLY A 73 -4.57 -18.79 -5.56
C GLY A 73 -5.11 -17.64 -6.40
N GLN A 74 -5.98 -16.78 -5.86
CA GLN A 74 -6.53 -15.65 -6.61
C GLN A 74 -5.45 -14.65 -7.03
N LEU A 75 -4.56 -14.29 -6.11
CA LEU A 75 -3.45 -13.38 -6.41
C LEU A 75 -2.54 -13.95 -7.49
N LYS A 76 -2.23 -15.25 -7.40
CA LYS A 76 -1.40 -15.93 -8.41
C LYS A 76 -2.02 -15.83 -9.80
N GLN A 77 -3.32 -16.05 -9.93
CA GLN A 77 -4.03 -15.95 -11.20
C GLN A 77 -3.93 -14.55 -11.81
N ILE A 78 -4.07 -13.53 -10.99
CA ILE A 78 -3.96 -12.13 -11.42
C ILE A 78 -2.53 -11.83 -11.89
N VAL A 79 -1.55 -12.19 -11.09
CA VAL A 79 -0.13 -11.95 -11.41
C VAL A 79 0.27 -12.69 -12.69
N ASP A 80 -0.13 -13.96 -12.84
CA ASP A 80 0.18 -14.76 -14.04
C ASP A 80 -0.47 -14.15 -15.29
N ALA A 81 -1.72 -13.68 -15.18
CA ALA A 81 -2.42 -13.05 -16.30
C ALA A 81 -1.71 -11.78 -16.78
N ILE A 82 -1.24 -10.96 -15.87
CA ILE A 82 -0.52 -9.72 -16.17
C ILE A 82 0.87 -10.04 -16.72
N THR A 83 1.57 -10.98 -16.11
CA THR A 83 2.91 -11.40 -16.55
C THR A 83 2.88 -11.98 -17.96
N ALA A 84 1.83 -12.71 -18.31
CA ALA A 84 1.66 -13.26 -19.66
C ALA A 84 1.55 -12.18 -20.75
N GLU A 85 1.15 -10.96 -20.39
CA GLU A 85 1.11 -9.80 -21.28
C GLU A 85 2.47 -9.07 -21.36
N ASN A 86 3.51 -9.62 -20.75
CA ASN A 86 4.87 -9.05 -20.71
C ASN A 86 4.89 -7.65 -20.04
N ILE A 87 4.09 -7.46 -19.00
CA ILE A 87 4.00 -6.21 -18.25
C ILE A 87 4.76 -6.38 -16.93
N SER A 88 5.62 -5.41 -16.62
CA SER A 88 6.34 -5.35 -15.35
C SER A 88 5.53 -4.66 -14.27
N PHE A 89 5.74 -5.08 -13.03
CA PHE A 89 5.10 -4.49 -11.86
C PHE A 89 6.02 -3.46 -11.19
N GLY A 90 5.48 -2.32 -10.79
CA GLY A 90 6.11 -1.44 -9.81
C GLY A 90 5.85 -1.93 -8.40
N SER A 91 4.63 -2.36 -8.12
CA SER A 91 4.21 -2.94 -6.85
C SER A 91 2.92 -3.74 -7.01
N VAL A 92 2.61 -4.55 -6.00
CA VAL A 92 1.32 -5.22 -5.85
C VAL A 92 0.90 -5.12 -4.39
N LEU A 93 -0.23 -4.50 -4.13
CA LEU A 93 -0.81 -4.40 -2.80
C LEU A 93 -2.08 -5.24 -2.71
N VAL A 94 -2.34 -5.79 -1.54
CA VAL A 94 -3.55 -6.56 -1.27
C VAL A 94 -4.24 -5.99 -0.05
N ALA A 95 -5.48 -5.52 -0.23
CA ALA A 95 -6.35 -5.12 0.87
C ALA A 95 -7.27 -6.28 1.18
N ARG A 96 -6.94 -7.03 2.23
CA ARG A 96 -7.57 -8.30 2.55
C ARG A 96 -9.03 -8.16 2.99
N TYR A 97 -9.35 -7.14 3.78
CA TYR A 97 -10.68 -6.96 4.38
C TYR A 97 -11.47 -5.86 3.67
N TRP A 98 -11.46 -5.87 2.34
CA TRP A 98 -12.12 -4.87 1.54
C TRP A 98 -13.65 -4.90 1.67
N GLN A 99 -14.20 -6.07 1.44
CA GLN A 99 -15.61 -6.41 1.61
C GLN A 99 -15.68 -7.82 2.18
N LYS A 100 -16.86 -8.21 2.66
CA LYS A 100 -17.07 -9.59 3.10
C LYS A 100 -16.77 -10.55 1.96
N ASP A 101 -15.89 -11.51 2.22
CA ASP A 101 -15.45 -12.55 1.27
C ASP A 101 -14.75 -12.03 0.01
N LYS A 102 -14.33 -10.75 0.01
CA LYS A 102 -13.60 -10.14 -1.09
C LYS A 102 -12.31 -9.49 -0.60
N ARG A 103 -11.28 -9.56 -1.44
CA ARG A 103 -10.07 -8.78 -1.29
C ARG A 103 -9.88 -7.88 -2.50
N ALA A 104 -9.27 -6.75 -2.30
CA ALA A 104 -8.87 -5.87 -3.40
C ALA A 104 -7.38 -6.04 -3.66
N VAL A 105 -7.02 -6.20 -4.92
CA VAL A 105 -5.64 -6.30 -5.38
C VAL A 105 -5.32 -5.08 -6.21
N PHE A 106 -4.23 -4.39 -5.86
CA PHE A 106 -3.81 -3.15 -6.51
C PHE A 106 -2.44 -3.33 -7.16
N PRO A 107 -2.37 -3.87 -8.38
CA PRO A 107 -1.11 -3.88 -9.11
C PRO A 107 -0.84 -2.50 -9.71
N TYR A 108 0.36 -1.96 -9.48
CA TYR A 108 0.87 -0.81 -10.20
C TYR A 108 1.71 -1.32 -11.37
N LEU A 109 1.19 -1.14 -12.57
CA LEU A 109 1.78 -1.68 -13.81
C LEU A 109 2.64 -0.62 -14.48
N LEU A 110 3.86 -0.98 -14.88
CA LEU A 110 4.80 -0.06 -15.53
C LEU A 110 4.48 0.09 -17.02
N THR A 111 3.22 0.40 -17.31
CA THR A 111 2.71 0.69 -18.64
C THR A 111 1.44 1.52 -18.54
N GLN A 112 1.19 2.33 -19.53
CA GLN A 112 -0.08 3.05 -19.65
C GLN A 112 -1.10 2.28 -20.51
N ASN A 113 -0.65 1.26 -21.24
CA ASN A 113 -1.51 0.45 -22.11
C ASN A 113 -2.02 -0.77 -21.36
N VAL A 114 -3.16 -0.63 -20.69
CA VAL A 114 -3.75 -1.65 -19.82
C VAL A 114 -5.10 -2.17 -20.33
N ALA A 115 -5.58 -1.69 -21.49
CA ALA A 115 -6.89 -2.06 -22.02
C ALA A 115 -7.05 -3.56 -22.21
N HIS A 116 -6.07 -4.19 -22.83
CA HIS A 116 -6.08 -5.63 -23.11
C HIS A 116 -6.03 -6.47 -21.83
N VAL A 117 -5.18 -6.09 -20.88
CA VAL A 117 -5.08 -6.81 -19.60
C VAL A 117 -6.32 -6.66 -18.75
N LYS A 118 -6.96 -5.47 -18.76
CA LYS A 118 -8.25 -5.29 -18.09
C LYS A 118 -9.32 -6.22 -18.65
N GLU A 119 -9.44 -6.26 -19.96
CA GLU A 119 -10.40 -7.15 -20.65
C GLU A 119 -10.15 -8.62 -20.31
N LYS A 120 -8.87 -9.02 -20.33
CA LYS A 120 -8.47 -10.38 -19.96
C LYS A 120 -8.89 -10.74 -18.54
N LEU A 121 -8.64 -9.85 -17.58
CA LEU A 121 -9.01 -10.06 -16.17
C LEU A 121 -10.54 -10.15 -16.01
N ILE A 122 -11.29 -9.30 -16.69
CA ILE A 122 -12.76 -9.34 -16.68
C ILE A 122 -13.25 -10.67 -17.26
N ASN A 123 -12.68 -11.14 -18.35
CA ASN A 123 -13.05 -12.41 -18.96
C ASN A 123 -12.70 -13.61 -18.08
N MET A 124 -11.74 -13.48 -17.18
CA MET A 124 -11.39 -14.49 -16.19
C MET A 124 -12.35 -14.50 -14.98
N GLY A 125 -13.30 -13.57 -14.92
CA GLY A 125 -14.29 -13.47 -13.85
C GLY A 125 -13.95 -12.47 -12.75
N PHE A 126 -12.88 -11.70 -12.87
CA PHE A 126 -12.54 -10.65 -11.92
C PHE A 126 -13.31 -9.36 -12.22
N SER A 127 -13.59 -8.58 -11.17
CA SER A 127 -14.12 -7.22 -11.33
C SER A 127 -12.95 -6.24 -11.29
N VAL A 128 -12.83 -5.42 -12.33
CA VAL A 128 -11.82 -4.36 -12.39
C VAL A 128 -12.53 -3.04 -12.15
N LEU A 129 -12.18 -2.37 -11.05
CA LEU A 129 -12.81 -1.13 -10.63
C LEU A 129 -11.98 0.08 -11.05
N ASP A 130 -12.63 1.22 -11.15
CA ASP A 130 -11.93 2.50 -11.25
C ASP A 130 -11.37 2.83 -9.85
N PRO A 131 -10.03 2.95 -9.68
CA PRO A 131 -9.44 3.23 -8.38
C PRO A 131 -9.94 4.53 -7.74
N MET A 132 -10.29 5.53 -8.53
CA MET A 132 -10.79 6.80 -8.00
C MET A 132 -12.17 6.67 -7.38
N GLU A 133 -13.09 5.97 -8.05
CA GLU A 133 -14.41 5.70 -7.49
C GLU A 133 -14.30 4.92 -6.20
N TRP A 134 -13.51 3.86 -6.24
CA TRP A 134 -13.27 3.04 -5.08
C TRP A 134 -12.71 3.84 -3.91
N TYR A 135 -11.70 4.66 -4.17
CA TYR A 135 -11.00 5.42 -3.14
C TYR A 135 -11.94 6.40 -2.42
N LEU A 136 -12.78 7.09 -3.18
CA LEU A 136 -13.71 8.06 -2.61
C LEU A 136 -14.81 7.41 -1.77
N ASP A 137 -15.32 6.27 -2.23
CA ASP A 137 -16.46 5.60 -1.57
C ASP A 137 -16.02 4.81 -0.32
N GLN A 138 -14.79 4.38 -0.28
CA GLN A 138 -14.34 3.38 0.69
C GLN A 138 -13.30 3.89 1.69
N LEU A 139 -12.94 5.14 1.63
CA LEU A 139 -12.10 5.72 2.67
C LEU A 139 -12.77 5.54 4.04
N PRO A 140 -12.02 5.14 5.06
CA PRO A 140 -12.56 5.08 6.41
C PRO A 140 -13.17 6.43 6.78
N LYS A 141 -14.45 6.43 7.11
CA LYS A 141 -15.07 7.64 7.65
C LYS A 141 -14.48 7.85 9.04
N ASN A 142 -13.86 8.99 9.23
CA ASN A 142 -13.40 9.37 10.56
C ASN A 142 -14.65 9.51 11.45
N GLU A 143 -14.83 8.55 12.34
CA GLU A 143 -15.78 8.67 13.42
C GLU A 143 -15.21 9.56 14.53
#